data_bf0dcb243c96d3c612feae47935b1488
#
_entry.id   bf0dcb243c96d3c612feae47935b1488
#
_cell.length_a   1.000
_cell.length_b   1.000
_cell.length_c   1.000
_cell.angle_alpha   90.00
_cell.angle_beta   90.00
_cell.angle_gamma   90.00
#
_symmetry.space_group_name_H-M   'P 1'
#
loop_
_entity.id
_entity.type
_entity.pdbx_description
1 polymer ?
#
loop_
_entity_poly.entity_id
_entity_poly.type
_entity_poly.pdbx_seq_one_letter_code
_entity_poly.pdbx_strand_id
1 'polypeptide(L)'
;MRGDHITLVRNDKYWQQGRPYLDRIIAKFIGAPSSRILALQAGELDYIEYYWFPLDSYKLVANDKRFQTAEVSYPTITHLLINTKQPPLDNPKVRQALMVALDRNYIQKNVFFGLGQPAVSTFDSRIEWAYNPKVNYEKMYPYDPAKAKAMLDEAGIKAGADGTRFTINFLFDSTRPDFLQAAQAIQRFWQDVGVKVNLQGAERAVTLKRVYTDYDFGVTLQTYTTSGDPALGIARAFVTESIKQGSNFNNVSRYSKPEVDDLFNKGRDASSREERAKYYYRVQEILAQDLPTLTLHQDALIDVASVRVHNIFSGGQFPLWDIVWMDK
;
A
#
# COMPACT_ATOMS: atom_id res chain seq x y z
N MET A 1 -17.16 -12.77 24.06
CA MET A 1 -16.04 -13.69 24.40
C MET A 1 -14.75 -13.06 23.90
N ARG A 2 -13.66 -13.18 24.67
CA ARG A 2 -12.36 -12.72 24.15
C ARG A 2 -11.99 -13.50 22.87
N GLY A 3 -11.66 -12.78 21.79
CA GLY A 3 -11.23 -13.37 20.53
C GLY A 3 -12.37 -13.78 19.55
N ASP A 4 -13.62 -13.55 19.88
CA ASP A 4 -14.77 -13.87 19.03
C ASP A 4 -15.35 -12.61 18.39
N HIS A 5 -15.77 -11.63 19.20
CA HIS A 5 -16.36 -10.38 18.69
C HIS A 5 -16.25 -9.23 19.70
N ILE A 6 -16.51 -8.03 19.19
CA ILE A 6 -16.78 -6.81 19.99
C ILE A 6 -18.20 -6.35 19.67
N THR A 7 -19.00 -6.07 20.71
CA THR A 7 -20.33 -5.49 20.57
C THR A 7 -20.32 -4.02 20.99
N LEU A 8 -20.74 -3.16 20.10
CA LEU A 8 -21.05 -1.76 20.38
C LEU A 8 -22.57 -1.63 20.49
N VAL A 9 -23.05 -0.93 21.52
CA VAL A 9 -24.47 -0.67 21.74
C VAL A 9 -24.79 0.81 21.53
N ARG A 10 -26.03 1.10 21.14
CA ARG A 10 -26.50 2.46 20.94
C ARG A 10 -26.27 3.31 22.19
N ASN A 11 -25.79 4.52 21.97
CA ASN A 11 -25.70 5.53 23.03
C ASN A 11 -27.00 6.35 23.06
N ASP A 12 -27.88 6.10 24.03
CA ASP A 12 -29.15 6.82 24.17
C ASP A 12 -28.97 8.31 24.52
N LYS A 13 -27.74 8.70 24.94
CA LYS A 13 -27.37 10.11 25.21
C LYS A 13 -26.58 10.72 24.05
N TYR A 14 -26.71 10.18 22.82
CA TYR A 14 -26.04 10.76 21.68
C TYR A 14 -26.51 12.20 21.44
N TRP A 15 -25.58 13.08 21.08
CA TRP A 15 -25.83 14.52 20.96
C TRP A 15 -26.82 14.89 19.83
N GLN A 16 -26.98 14.04 18.82
CA GLN A 16 -28.00 14.21 17.77
C GLN A 16 -29.25 13.40 18.12
N GLN A 17 -30.36 14.09 18.26
CA GLN A 17 -31.65 13.45 18.57
C GLN A 17 -32.08 12.46 17.50
N GLY A 18 -32.54 11.28 17.94
CA GLY A 18 -32.99 10.20 17.05
C GLY A 18 -31.88 9.35 16.43
N ARG A 19 -30.61 9.60 16.82
CA ARG A 19 -29.44 8.82 16.38
C ARG A 19 -28.71 8.20 17.56
N PRO A 20 -27.88 7.17 17.33
CA PRO A 20 -27.72 6.33 16.14
C PRO A 20 -28.97 5.51 15.83
N TYR A 21 -29.16 5.07 14.56
CA TYR A 21 -30.34 4.28 14.17
C TYR A 21 -30.22 2.80 14.57
N LEU A 22 -29.02 2.23 14.51
CA LEU A 22 -28.78 0.85 14.90
C LEU A 22 -28.76 0.69 16.42
N ASP A 23 -29.39 -0.37 16.93
CA ASP A 23 -29.37 -0.71 18.36
C ASP A 23 -28.00 -1.23 18.79
N ARG A 24 -27.31 -1.95 17.90
CA ARG A 24 -25.99 -2.52 18.14
C ARG A 24 -25.23 -2.80 16.85
N ILE A 25 -23.90 -2.85 16.96
CA ILE A 25 -22.97 -3.29 15.92
C ILE A 25 -22.12 -4.41 16.52
N ILE A 26 -22.00 -5.54 15.83
CA ILE A 26 -21.20 -6.69 16.24
C ILE A 26 -20.02 -6.83 15.27
N ALA A 27 -18.81 -6.50 15.73
CA ALA A 27 -17.58 -6.70 14.96
C ALA A 27 -17.01 -8.08 15.23
N LYS A 28 -17.20 -9.02 14.30
CA LYS A 28 -16.70 -10.41 14.40
C LYS A 28 -15.25 -10.54 13.98
N PHE A 29 -14.46 -11.33 14.68
CA PHE A 29 -13.08 -11.66 14.35
C PHE A 29 -13.01 -12.92 13.50
N ILE A 30 -12.94 -12.80 12.17
CA ILE A 30 -12.82 -13.91 11.23
C ILE A 30 -11.45 -13.85 10.56
N GLY A 31 -10.52 -14.74 10.96
CA GLY A 31 -9.13 -14.74 10.51
C GLY A 31 -8.96 -15.04 9.02
N ALA A 32 -9.60 -16.11 8.52
CA ALA A 32 -9.44 -16.55 7.14
C ALA A 32 -10.22 -15.67 6.16
N PRO A 33 -9.58 -15.10 5.10
CA PRO A 33 -10.24 -14.25 4.11
C PRO A 33 -11.45 -14.92 3.43
N SER A 34 -11.31 -16.18 2.99
CA SER A 34 -12.40 -16.95 2.37
C SER A 34 -13.61 -17.16 3.29
N SER A 35 -13.37 -17.36 4.60
CA SER A 35 -14.45 -17.51 5.57
C SER A 35 -15.28 -16.24 5.73
N ARG A 36 -14.68 -15.04 5.53
CA ARG A 36 -15.42 -13.76 5.56
C ARG A 36 -16.42 -13.69 4.42
N ILE A 37 -16.01 -14.09 3.21
CA ILE A 37 -16.90 -14.13 2.04
C ILE A 37 -18.03 -15.13 2.22
N LEU A 38 -17.74 -16.32 2.72
CA LEU A 38 -18.77 -17.33 3.01
C LEU A 38 -19.77 -16.83 4.06
N ALA A 39 -19.30 -16.19 5.13
CA ALA A 39 -20.16 -15.62 6.16
C ALA A 39 -21.02 -14.46 5.62
N LEU A 40 -20.48 -13.62 4.72
CA LEU A 40 -21.25 -12.58 4.02
C LEU A 40 -22.34 -13.22 3.13
N GLN A 41 -22.00 -14.24 2.35
CA GLN A 41 -22.96 -14.95 1.48
C GLN A 41 -24.05 -15.71 2.26
N ALA A 42 -23.70 -16.21 3.45
CA ALA A 42 -24.64 -16.86 4.37
C ALA A 42 -25.54 -15.85 5.14
N GLY A 43 -25.28 -14.54 5.03
CA GLY A 43 -26.00 -13.53 5.81
C GLY A 43 -25.58 -13.44 7.28
N GLU A 44 -24.43 -14.03 7.64
CA GLU A 44 -23.86 -13.94 8.99
C GLU A 44 -23.05 -12.64 9.19
N LEU A 45 -22.66 -12.00 8.09
CA LEU A 45 -22.07 -10.66 8.02
C LEU A 45 -22.91 -9.79 7.11
N ASP A 46 -23.08 -8.53 7.50
CA ASP A 46 -23.78 -7.51 6.72
C ASP A 46 -22.80 -6.54 6.02
N TYR A 47 -21.54 -6.48 6.47
CA TYR A 47 -20.51 -5.57 5.96
C TYR A 47 -19.11 -6.14 6.13
N ILE A 48 -18.26 -5.93 5.11
CA ILE A 48 -16.80 -6.18 5.16
C ILE A 48 -16.11 -4.89 4.73
N GLU A 49 -15.32 -4.32 5.64
CA GLU A 49 -14.49 -3.15 5.38
C GLU A 49 -13.34 -3.49 4.41
N TYR A 50 -12.94 -2.52 3.58
CA TYR A 50 -11.91 -2.65 2.55
C TYR A 50 -10.62 -3.33 3.01
N TYR A 51 -10.17 -3.05 4.23
CA TYR A 51 -8.93 -3.61 4.77
C TYR A 51 -9.00 -5.14 4.94
N TRP A 52 -10.20 -5.66 5.14
CA TRP A 52 -10.44 -7.09 5.39
C TRP A 52 -11.08 -7.81 4.20
N PHE A 53 -11.43 -7.07 3.15
CA PHE A 53 -12.04 -7.63 1.95
C PHE A 53 -10.98 -8.30 1.06
N PRO A 54 -11.11 -9.60 0.73
CA PRO A 54 -10.19 -10.29 -0.18
C PRO A 54 -10.50 -9.90 -1.64
N LEU A 55 -9.56 -9.21 -2.30
CA LEU A 55 -9.75 -8.67 -3.66
C LEU A 55 -10.03 -9.74 -4.71
N ASP A 56 -9.52 -10.97 -4.55
CA ASP A 56 -9.80 -12.13 -5.42
C ASP A 56 -11.29 -12.49 -5.47
N SER A 57 -12.02 -12.13 -4.44
CA SER A 57 -13.44 -12.40 -4.31
C SER A 57 -14.34 -11.28 -4.87
N TYR A 58 -13.74 -10.20 -5.42
CA TYR A 58 -14.53 -9.04 -5.89
C TYR A 58 -15.61 -9.42 -6.90
N LYS A 59 -15.27 -10.26 -7.90
CA LYS A 59 -16.23 -10.68 -8.93
C LYS A 59 -17.39 -11.49 -8.38
N LEU A 60 -17.21 -12.21 -7.27
CA LEU A 60 -18.27 -12.98 -6.62
C LEU A 60 -19.32 -12.07 -6.00
N VAL A 61 -18.92 -10.96 -5.40
CA VAL A 61 -19.84 -10.03 -4.73
C VAL A 61 -20.37 -8.95 -5.67
N ALA A 62 -19.56 -8.46 -6.61
CA ALA A 62 -19.96 -7.40 -7.55
C ALA A 62 -21.08 -7.85 -8.52
N ASN A 63 -21.18 -9.16 -8.81
CA ASN A 63 -22.20 -9.71 -9.68
C ASN A 63 -23.42 -10.28 -8.92
N ASP A 64 -23.40 -10.28 -7.59
CA ASP A 64 -24.50 -10.77 -6.76
C ASP A 64 -25.38 -9.62 -6.28
N LYS A 65 -26.64 -9.60 -6.72
CA LYS A 65 -27.62 -8.54 -6.40
C LYS A 65 -27.94 -8.40 -4.90
N ARG A 66 -27.51 -9.34 -4.06
CA ARG A 66 -27.65 -9.25 -2.60
C ARG A 66 -26.66 -8.27 -1.97
N PHE A 67 -25.62 -7.89 -2.71
CA PHE A 67 -24.54 -7.05 -2.21
C PHE A 67 -24.41 -5.74 -2.99
N GLN A 68 -23.89 -4.75 -2.32
CA GLN A 68 -23.45 -3.48 -2.86
C GLN A 68 -21.97 -3.28 -2.54
N THR A 69 -21.24 -2.67 -3.45
CA THR A 69 -19.81 -2.39 -3.29
C THR A 69 -19.52 -0.92 -3.52
N ALA A 70 -18.53 -0.39 -2.81
CA ALA A 70 -18.02 0.96 -3.07
C ALA A 70 -16.50 0.96 -3.00
N GLU A 71 -15.86 1.70 -3.91
CA GLU A 71 -14.45 2.03 -3.78
C GLU A 71 -14.30 3.19 -2.79
N VAL A 72 -13.53 2.94 -1.74
CA VAL A 72 -13.25 3.93 -0.70
C VAL A 72 -12.29 4.98 -1.24
N SER A 73 -12.67 6.25 -1.15
CA SER A 73 -11.82 7.37 -1.58
C SER A 73 -10.72 7.66 -0.54
N TYR A 74 -9.75 6.76 -0.44
CA TYR A 74 -8.60 6.90 0.43
C TYR A 74 -7.31 6.63 -0.35
N PRO A 75 -6.57 7.70 -0.74
CA PRO A 75 -5.40 7.60 -1.60
C PRO A 75 -4.31 6.76 -0.96
N THR A 76 -4.15 5.54 -1.46
CA THR A 76 -3.27 4.53 -0.89
C THR A 76 -2.45 3.87 -1.98
N ILE A 77 -1.18 3.68 -1.70
CA ILE A 77 -0.23 3.07 -2.62
C ILE A 77 0.49 1.91 -1.93
N THR A 78 0.56 0.78 -2.62
CA THR A 78 1.43 -0.33 -2.24
C THR A 78 2.83 -0.11 -2.78
N HIS A 79 3.81 -0.10 -1.86
CA HIS A 79 5.23 0.11 -2.13
C HIS A 79 6.05 -1.12 -1.77
N LEU A 80 7.13 -1.34 -2.51
CA LEU A 80 8.29 -2.07 -2.04
C LEU A 80 9.22 -1.10 -1.31
N LEU A 81 9.31 -1.22 -0.01
CA LEU A 81 10.28 -0.50 0.79
C LEU A 81 11.64 -1.19 0.67
N ILE A 82 12.68 -0.41 0.42
CA ILE A 82 14.04 -0.89 0.22
C ILE A 82 14.90 -0.48 1.39
N ASN A 83 15.68 -1.39 1.95
CA ASN A 83 16.70 -1.06 2.92
C ASN A 83 17.90 -0.42 2.22
N THR A 84 17.91 0.92 2.12
CA THR A 84 18.95 1.67 1.39
C THR A 84 20.33 1.68 2.09
N LYS A 85 20.47 1.00 3.21
CA LYS A 85 21.77 0.82 3.90
C LYS A 85 22.39 -0.55 3.64
N GLN A 86 21.73 -1.39 2.85
CA GLN A 86 22.21 -2.75 2.52
C GLN A 86 22.72 -2.78 1.08
N PRO A 87 24.04 -3.00 0.86
CA PRO A 87 24.56 -3.22 -0.50
C PRO A 87 23.95 -4.46 -1.16
N PRO A 88 23.70 -4.43 -2.49
CA PRO A 88 23.91 -3.31 -3.40
C PRO A 88 22.69 -2.37 -3.52
N LEU A 89 21.70 -2.51 -2.63
CA LEU A 89 20.47 -1.69 -2.63
C LEU A 89 20.71 -0.22 -2.22
N ASP A 90 21.88 0.10 -1.69
CA ASP A 90 22.35 1.44 -1.40
C ASP A 90 22.59 2.26 -2.68
N ASN A 91 22.88 1.58 -3.82
CA ASN A 91 23.10 2.23 -5.11
C ASN A 91 21.77 2.55 -5.83
N PRO A 92 21.43 3.84 -6.10
CA PRO A 92 20.21 4.20 -6.83
C PRO A 92 20.09 3.55 -8.21
N LYS A 93 21.21 3.34 -8.95
CA LYS A 93 21.20 2.68 -10.26
C LYS A 93 20.70 1.24 -10.18
N VAL A 94 21.07 0.52 -9.11
CA VAL A 94 20.57 -0.83 -8.85
C VAL A 94 19.04 -0.79 -8.60
N ARG A 95 18.55 0.16 -7.79
CA ARG A 95 17.12 0.30 -7.52
C ARG A 95 16.33 0.65 -8.78
N GLN A 96 16.89 1.52 -9.64
CA GLN A 96 16.31 1.84 -10.96
C GLN A 96 16.25 0.61 -11.87
N ALA A 97 17.31 -0.22 -11.92
CA ALA A 97 17.31 -1.46 -12.67
C ALA A 97 16.25 -2.45 -12.15
N LEU A 98 16.13 -2.58 -10.82
CA LEU A 98 15.09 -3.41 -10.21
C LEU A 98 13.67 -2.90 -10.54
N MET A 99 13.47 -1.58 -10.65
CA MET A 99 12.18 -1.00 -11.07
C MET A 99 11.87 -1.31 -12.55
N VAL A 100 12.85 -1.20 -13.45
CA VAL A 100 12.72 -1.55 -14.88
C VAL A 100 12.45 -3.04 -15.08
N ALA A 101 12.91 -3.89 -14.16
CA ALA A 101 12.67 -5.33 -14.19
C ALA A 101 11.24 -5.73 -13.73
N LEU A 102 10.40 -4.81 -13.26
CA LEU A 102 9.06 -5.12 -12.74
C LEU A 102 7.97 -4.91 -13.78
N ASP A 103 7.25 -5.95 -14.15
CA ASP A 103 5.99 -5.84 -14.90
C ASP A 103 4.85 -5.46 -13.95
N ARG A 104 4.66 -4.15 -13.75
CA ARG A 104 3.61 -3.62 -12.87
C ARG A 104 2.21 -3.81 -13.44
N ASN A 105 2.08 -3.91 -14.77
CA ASN A 105 0.81 -4.23 -15.41
C ASN A 105 0.41 -5.68 -15.15
N TYR A 106 1.38 -6.61 -15.19
CA TYR A 106 1.14 -7.99 -14.76
C TYR A 106 0.67 -8.06 -13.31
N ILE A 107 1.36 -7.34 -12.40
CA ILE A 107 1.01 -7.28 -10.97
C ILE A 107 -0.42 -6.73 -10.80
N GLN A 108 -0.76 -5.62 -11.43
CA GLN A 108 -2.11 -5.02 -11.38
C GLN A 108 -3.18 -6.01 -11.85
N LYS A 109 -2.94 -6.69 -12.97
CA LYS A 109 -3.92 -7.61 -13.55
C LYS A 109 -4.09 -8.91 -12.76
N ASN A 110 -2.98 -9.49 -12.26
CA ASN A 110 -2.98 -10.85 -11.73
C ASN A 110 -2.90 -10.92 -10.20
N VAL A 111 -2.35 -9.90 -9.54
CA VAL A 111 -2.29 -9.82 -8.07
C VAL A 111 -3.42 -8.98 -7.50
N PHE A 112 -3.71 -7.84 -8.15
CA PHE A 112 -4.79 -6.94 -7.74
C PHE A 112 -6.07 -7.12 -8.58
N PHE A 113 -6.17 -8.21 -9.36
CA PHE A 113 -7.35 -8.65 -10.09
C PHE A 113 -7.96 -7.62 -11.05
N GLY A 114 -7.15 -6.69 -11.55
CA GLY A 114 -7.57 -5.59 -12.42
C GLY A 114 -8.17 -4.41 -11.67
N LEU A 115 -8.23 -4.46 -10.34
CA LEU A 115 -8.68 -3.36 -9.48
C LEU A 115 -7.55 -2.37 -9.25
N GLY A 116 -7.86 -1.08 -9.12
CA GLY A 116 -6.84 -0.04 -9.02
C GLY A 116 -6.02 0.13 -10.30
N GLN A 117 -4.81 0.66 -10.19
CA GLN A 117 -3.93 0.88 -11.34
C GLN A 117 -2.44 0.84 -10.94
N PRO A 118 -1.51 0.59 -11.89
CA PRO A 118 -0.09 0.73 -11.61
C PRO A 118 0.22 2.13 -11.10
N ALA A 119 1.03 2.23 -10.07
CA ALA A 119 1.37 3.53 -9.50
C ALA A 119 2.28 4.32 -10.45
N VAL A 120 1.89 5.54 -10.76
CA VAL A 120 2.60 6.44 -11.69
C VAL A 120 3.60 7.35 -10.99
N SER A 121 3.52 7.49 -9.68
CA SER A 121 4.40 8.29 -8.83
C SER A 121 4.43 7.75 -7.41
N THR A 122 5.35 8.26 -6.61
CA THR A 122 5.39 8.03 -5.14
C THR A 122 4.17 8.63 -4.44
N PHE A 123 3.62 9.72 -4.98
CA PHE A 123 2.38 10.31 -4.50
C PHE A 123 1.20 9.76 -5.30
N ASP A 124 0.09 9.56 -4.61
CA ASP A 124 -1.14 9.10 -5.25
C ASP A 124 -1.68 10.17 -6.21
N SER A 125 -1.88 9.80 -7.48
CA SER A 125 -2.34 10.74 -8.51
C SER A 125 -3.75 11.26 -8.27
N ARG A 126 -4.54 10.61 -7.40
CA ARG A 126 -5.87 11.10 -6.97
C ARG A 126 -5.78 12.36 -6.10
N ILE A 127 -4.59 12.68 -5.55
CA ILE A 127 -4.33 13.97 -4.88
C ILE A 127 -3.83 14.98 -5.93
N GLU A 128 -4.70 15.35 -6.85
CA GLU A 128 -4.40 16.13 -8.04
C GLU A 128 -3.57 17.40 -7.76
N TRP A 129 -3.86 18.10 -6.66
CA TRP A 129 -3.16 19.33 -6.32
C TRP A 129 -1.68 19.13 -5.94
N ALA A 130 -1.32 17.95 -5.43
CA ALA A 130 0.04 17.63 -4.98
C ALA A 130 0.77 16.66 -5.91
N TYR A 131 0.09 16.04 -6.86
CA TYR A 131 0.67 15.12 -7.82
C TYR A 131 1.38 15.87 -8.95
N ASN A 132 2.65 15.52 -9.21
CA ASN A 132 3.42 16.09 -10.32
C ASN A 132 3.18 15.29 -11.63
N PRO A 133 2.45 15.85 -12.62
CA PRO A 133 2.15 15.13 -13.86
C PRO A 133 3.38 14.89 -14.76
N LYS A 134 4.51 15.54 -14.47
CA LYS A 134 5.79 15.30 -15.18
C LYS A 134 6.49 14.03 -14.69
N VAL A 135 6.16 13.54 -13.49
CA VAL A 135 6.66 12.29 -12.94
C VAL A 135 5.70 11.18 -13.32
N ASN A 136 6.16 10.26 -14.18
CA ASN A 136 5.38 9.12 -14.61
C ASN A 136 6.27 7.88 -14.69
N TYR A 137 6.13 6.98 -13.73
CA TYR A 137 6.97 5.78 -13.64
C TYR A 137 6.76 4.79 -14.78
N GLU A 138 5.61 4.78 -15.45
CA GLU A 138 5.40 3.93 -16.62
C GLU A 138 6.28 4.38 -17.79
N LYS A 139 6.44 5.71 -17.95
CA LYS A 139 7.30 6.30 -18.98
C LYS A 139 8.79 6.30 -18.59
N MET A 140 9.11 6.55 -17.31
CA MET A 140 10.49 6.61 -16.82
C MET A 140 11.12 5.23 -16.69
N TYR A 141 10.35 4.25 -16.25
CA TYR A 141 10.76 2.89 -15.92
C TYR A 141 9.83 1.86 -16.56
N PRO A 142 9.73 1.82 -17.91
CA PRO A 142 8.94 0.79 -18.60
C PRO A 142 9.56 -0.57 -18.31
N TYR A 143 8.73 -1.60 -18.25
CA TYR A 143 9.17 -2.98 -18.07
C TYR A 143 10.05 -3.42 -19.24
N ASP A 144 11.31 -3.70 -18.96
CA ASP A 144 12.30 -4.16 -19.92
C ASP A 144 13.41 -4.95 -19.21
N PRO A 145 13.29 -6.28 -19.12
CA PRO A 145 14.29 -7.12 -18.46
C PRO A 145 15.68 -7.07 -19.13
N ALA A 146 15.77 -6.85 -20.43
CA ALA A 146 17.04 -6.74 -21.13
C ALA A 146 17.77 -5.45 -20.74
N LYS A 147 17.04 -4.33 -20.72
CA LYS A 147 17.54 -3.05 -20.23
C LYS A 147 17.94 -3.12 -18.75
N ALA A 148 17.15 -3.79 -17.92
CA ALA A 148 17.47 -3.97 -16.49
C ALA A 148 18.80 -4.72 -16.29
N LYS A 149 19.07 -5.78 -17.08
CA LYS A 149 20.36 -6.48 -17.06
C LYS A 149 21.52 -5.54 -17.42
N ALA A 150 21.38 -4.77 -18.50
CA ALA A 150 22.40 -3.81 -18.92
C ALA A 150 22.66 -2.75 -17.84
N MET A 151 21.60 -2.21 -17.21
CA MET A 151 21.71 -1.24 -16.11
C MET A 151 22.43 -1.83 -14.89
N LEU A 152 22.21 -3.10 -14.56
CA LEU A 152 22.95 -3.81 -13.48
C LEU A 152 24.41 -3.96 -13.84
N ASP A 153 24.74 -4.30 -15.10
CA ASP A 153 26.12 -4.39 -15.57
C ASP A 153 26.84 -3.04 -15.51
N GLU A 154 26.19 -1.96 -15.91
CA GLU A 154 26.69 -0.58 -15.82
C GLU A 154 26.88 -0.14 -14.36
N ALA A 155 26.05 -0.62 -13.45
CA ALA A 155 26.20 -0.40 -12.01
C ALA A 155 27.32 -1.22 -11.37
N GLY A 156 28.04 -2.06 -12.16
CA GLY A 156 29.11 -2.92 -11.68
C GLY A 156 28.63 -4.25 -11.07
N ILE A 157 27.34 -4.54 -11.15
CA ILE A 157 26.73 -5.74 -10.59
C ILE A 157 26.62 -6.83 -11.67
N LYS A 158 27.74 -7.47 -11.96
CA LYS A 158 27.84 -8.51 -12.99
C LYS A 158 27.31 -9.87 -12.49
N ALA A 159 26.79 -10.68 -13.42
CA ALA A 159 26.38 -12.04 -13.12
C ALA A 159 27.58 -12.94 -12.86
N GLY A 160 27.49 -13.79 -11.85
CA GLY A 160 28.42 -14.86 -11.59
C GLY A 160 28.29 -16.01 -12.59
N ALA A 161 29.10 -17.07 -12.41
CA ALA A 161 29.09 -18.25 -13.30
C ALA A 161 27.72 -18.99 -13.31
N ASP A 162 26.97 -18.89 -12.22
CA ASP A 162 25.61 -19.46 -12.08
C ASP A 162 24.51 -18.52 -12.55
N GLY A 163 24.84 -17.36 -13.13
CA GLY A 163 23.91 -16.33 -13.56
C GLY A 163 23.41 -15.42 -12.44
N THR A 164 23.77 -15.68 -11.18
CA THR A 164 23.34 -14.86 -10.04
C THR A 164 24.22 -13.62 -9.89
N ARG A 165 23.60 -12.46 -9.74
CA ARG A 165 24.26 -11.16 -9.49
C ARG A 165 24.39 -10.86 -8.00
N PHE A 166 23.29 -11.00 -7.28
CA PHE A 166 23.21 -10.87 -5.82
C PHE A 166 21.91 -11.48 -5.29
N THR A 167 21.78 -11.51 -3.98
CA THR A 167 20.62 -12.08 -3.29
C THR A 167 19.93 -11.01 -2.44
N ILE A 168 18.59 -10.99 -2.47
CA ILE A 168 17.75 -10.11 -1.64
C ILE A 168 16.90 -10.96 -0.71
N ASN A 169 16.86 -10.61 0.57
CA ASN A 169 15.84 -11.10 1.50
C ASN A 169 14.58 -10.27 1.36
N PHE A 170 13.49 -10.90 0.95
CA PHE A 170 12.19 -10.26 0.78
C PHE A 170 11.24 -10.70 1.88
N LEU A 171 11.08 -9.84 2.88
CA LEU A 171 10.19 -10.06 4.02
C LEU A 171 8.79 -9.54 3.67
N PHE A 172 7.74 -10.31 3.97
CA PHE A 172 6.36 -9.88 3.76
C PHE A 172 5.43 -10.42 4.84
N ASP A 173 4.31 -9.71 5.05
CA ASP A 173 3.24 -10.13 5.96
C ASP A 173 2.47 -11.30 5.34
N SER A 174 2.64 -12.50 5.91
CA SER A 174 2.00 -13.74 5.43
C SER A 174 0.49 -13.80 5.69
N THR A 175 -0.05 -12.89 6.50
CA THR A 175 -1.50 -12.77 6.72
C THR A 175 -2.22 -12.05 5.58
N ARG A 176 -1.45 -11.51 4.59
CA ARG A 176 -1.88 -10.80 3.40
C ARG A 176 -1.65 -11.67 2.16
N PRO A 177 -2.68 -12.35 1.61
CA PRO A 177 -2.54 -13.18 0.40
C PRO A 177 -2.05 -12.40 -0.83
N ASP A 178 -2.48 -11.14 -0.98
CA ASP A 178 -2.03 -10.23 -2.03
C ASP A 178 -0.53 -9.92 -1.92
N PHE A 179 0.01 -9.79 -0.71
CA PHE A 179 1.45 -9.59 -0.51
C PHE A 179 2.27 -10.84 -0.86
N LEU A 180 1.76 -12.03 -0.54
CA LEU A 180 2.41 -13.28 -0.97
C LEU A 180 2.44 -13.38 -2.50
N GLN A 181 1.30 -13.14 -3.18
CA GLN A 181 1.22 -13.19 -4.64
C GLN A 181 2.12 -12.13 -5.29
N ALA A 182 2.14 -10.89 -4.75
CA ALA A 182 3.04 -9.84 -5.22
C ALA A 182 4.51 -10.24 -5.05
N ALA A 183 4.89 -10.78 -3.87
CA ALA A 183 6.26 -11.21 -3.59
C ALA A 183 6.73 -12.33 -4.55
N GLN A 184 5.86 -13.31 -4.84
CA GLN A 184 6.14 -14.37 -5.80
C GLN A 184 6.30 -13.84 -7.23
N ALA A 185 5.45 -12.92 -7.68
CA ALA A 185 5.56 -12.29 -8.99
C ALA A 185 6.88 -11.50 -9.12
N ILE A 186 7.21 -10.68 -8.10
CA ILE A 186 8.44 -9.89 -8.06
C ILE A 186 9.68 -10.80 -8.02
N GLN A 187 9.63 -11.89 -7.23
CA GLN A 187 10.70 -12.88 -7.21
C GLN A 187 11.01 -13.39 -8.62
N ARG A 188 9.98 -13.78 -9.38
CA ARG A 188 10.14 -14.25 -10.76
C ARG A 188 10.77 -13.18 -11.66
N PHE A 189 10.24 -11.95 -11.64
CA PHE A 189 10.77 -10.86 -12.48
C PHE A 189 12.23 -10.52 -12.16
N TRP A 190 12.61 -10.54 -10.89
CA TRP A 190 13.99 -10.26 -10.51
C TRP A 190 14.93 -11.43 -10.76
N GLN A 191 14.46 -12.68 -10.66
CA GLN A 191 15.22 -13.86 -11.07
C GLN A 191 15.57 -13.84 -12.56
N ASP A 192 14.66 -13.36 -13.42
CA ASP A 192 14.88 -13.22 -14.87
C ASP A 192 16.04 -12.26 -15.20
N VAL A 193 16.40 -11.37 -14.27
CA VAL A 193 17.55 -10.46 -14.43
C VAL A 193 18.76 -10.83 -13.56
N GLY A 194 18.78 -12.04 -13.01
CA GLY A 194 19.88 -12.59 -12.23
C GLY A 194 19.89 -12.20 -10.74
N VAL A 195 18.79 -11.66 -10.21
CA VAL A 195 18.68 -11.33 -8.79
C VAL A 195 17.94 -12.44 -8.06
N LYS A 196 18.63 -13.16 -7.19
CA LYS A 196 18.06 -14.21 -6.37
C LYS A 196 17.24 -13.58 -5.23
N VAL A 197 16.01 -14.04 -5.02
CA VAL A 197 15.13 -13.51 -3.98
C VAL A 197 14.76 -14.62 -2.99
N ASN A 198 15.12 -14.44 -1.73
CA ASN A 198 14.71 -15.29 -0.62
C ASN A 198 13.41 -14.76 -0.02
N LEU A 199 12.28 -15.40 -0.32
CA LEU A 199 10.99 -15.03 0.23
C LEU A 199 10.89 -15.46 1.70
N GLN A 200 10.50 -14.52 2.56
CA GLN A 200 10.37 -14.71 4.01
C GLN A 200 8.99 -14.21 4.44
N GLY A 201 8.01 -15.10 4.53
CA GLY A 201 6.70 -14.79 5.08
C GLY A 201 6.74 -14.87 6.60
N ALA A 202 6.20 -13.86 7.27
CA ALA A 202 6.04 -13.86 8.73
C ALA A 202 4.69 -13.22 9.09
N GLU A 203 4.14 -13.56 10.27
CA GLU A 203 2.97 -12.89 10.78
C GLU A 203 3.21 -11.39 10.98
N ARG A 204 2.13 -10.59 10.91
CA ARG A 204 2.18 -9.14 10.94
C ARG A 204 3.03 -8.56 12.07
N ALA A 205 2.86 -9.02 13.30
CA ALA A 205 3.62 -8.51 14.46
C ALA A 205 5.12 -8.79 14.33
N VAL A 206 5.49 -9.97 13.85
CA VAL A 206 6.88 -10.37 13.59
C VAL A 206 7.44 -9.55 12.43
N THR A 207 6.68 -9.39 11.35
CA THR A 207 7.08 -8.57 10.20
C THR A 207 7.34 -7.13 10.62
N LEU A 208 6.44 -6.50 11.38
CA LEU A 208 6.62 -5.13 11.86
C LEU A 208 7.87 -4.99 12.74
N LYS A 209 8.10 -5.93 13.65
CA LYS A 209 9.31 -5.92 14.50
C LYS A 209 10.57 -6.01 13.65
N ARG A 210 10.66 -7.01 12.75
CA ARG A 210 11.84 -7.20 11.88
C ARG A 210 12.11 -5.99 11.01
N VAL A 211 11.06 -5.40 10.42
CA VAL A 211 11.16 -4.23 9.54
C VAL A 211 11.54 -2.97 10.31
N TYR A 212 10.78 -2.60 11.34
CA TYR A 212 10.87 -1.28 11.96
C TYR A 212 11.76 -1.21 13.20
N THR A 213 12.02 -2.36 13.85
CA THR A 213 12.91 -2.42 15.01
C THR A 213 14.27 -3.01 14.67
N ASP A 214 14.27 -4.15 13.97
CA ASP A 214 15.53 -4.89 13.74
C ASP A 214 16.21 -4.48 12.42
N TYR A 215 15.48 -3.81 11.48
CA TYR A 215 15.91 -3.52 10.10
C TYR A 215 16.41 -4.78 9.34
N ASP A 216 15.84 -5.95 9.70
CA ASP A 216 16.19 -7.26 9.16
C ASP A 216 15.35 -7.57 7.91
N PHE A 217 15.64 -6.86 6.84
CA PHE A 217 15.06 -7.06 5.51
C PHE A 217 15.94 -6.42 4.43
N GLY A 218 15.90 -6.95 3.21
CA GLY A 218 16.42 -6.25 2.02
C GLY A 218 15.32 -5.41 1.38
N VAL A 219 14.16 -6.05 1.13
CA VAL A 219 12.93 -5.39 0.68
C VAL A 219 11.72 -5.92 1.46
N THR A 220 10.68 -5.09 1.55
CA THR A 220 9.39 -5.48 2.16
C THR A 220 8.23 -4.76 1.48
N LEU A 221 7.04 -5.37 1.50
CA LEU A 221 5.81 -4.73 1.04
C LEU A 221 5.16 -3.93 2.16
N GLN A 222 4.70 -2.74 1.83
CA GLN A 222 3.93 -1.90 2.74
C GLN A 222 3.00 -0.97 1.98
N THR A 223 1.87 -0.67 2.58
CA THR A 223 0.90 0.28 2.07
C THR A 223 1.02 1.61 2.79
N TYR A 224 1.16 2.70 2.04
CA TYR A 224 1.16 4.07 2.56
C TYR A 224 0.04 4.88 1.92
N THR A 225 -0.48 5.82 2.70
CA THR A 225 -1.46 6.79 2.20
C THR A 225 -0.84 8.17 2.06
N THR A 226 -1.29 8.92 1.07
CA THR A 226 -1.00 10.35 0.95
C THR A 226 -1.94 11.18 1.84
N SER A 227 -3.03 10.59 2.36
CA SER A 227 -4.01 11.19 3.31
C SER A 227 -4.60 12.52 2.86
N GLY A 228 -4.71 12.78 1.54
CA GLY A 228 -5.21 14.06 1.00
C GLY A 228 -4.24 15.24 1.17
N ASP A 229 -3.22 15.09 2.00
CA ASP A 229 -2.13 16.04 2.21
C ASP A 229 -0.81 15.29 2.42
N PRO A 230 0.23 15.53 1.57
CA PRO A 230 1.50 14.83 1.68
C PRO A 230 2.18 14.98 3.04
N ALA A 231 2.04 16.14 3.70
CA ALA A 231 2.64 16.38 5.02
C ALA A 231 2.04 15.49 6.13
N LEU A 232 0.76 15.12 5.99
CA LEU A 232 0.05 14.28 6.97
C LEU A 232 0.20 12.78 6.70
N GLY A 233 0.53 12.41 5.46
CA GLY A 233 0.59 11.01 5.04
C GLY A 233 1.99 10.56 4.66
N ILE A 234 2.34 10.76 3.40
CA ILE A 234 3.49 10.10 2.77
C ILE A 234 4.86 10.67 3.22
N ALA A 235 4.93 11.93 3.70
CA ALA A 235 6.20 12.56 4.11
C ALA A 235 6.99 11.70 5.11
N ARG A 236 6.29 11.09 6.07
CA ARG A 236 6.91 10.25 7.11
C ARG A 236 7.71 9.05 6.58
N ALA A 237 7.45 8.63 5.34
CA ALA A 237 8.19 7.54 4.72
C ALA A 237 9.55 7.98 4.15
N PHE A 238 9.81 9.29 4.04
CA PHE A 238 10.98 9.82 3.33
C PHE A 238 11.82 10.83 4.12
N VAL A 239 11.23 11.56 5.07
CA VAL A 239 11.97 12.56 5.84
C VAL A 239 12.93 11.91 6.83
N THR A 240 14.11 12.52 6.99
CA THR A 240 15.19 12.00 7.85
C THR A 240 14.78 11.90 9.31
N GLU A 241 14.00 12.85 9.82
CA GLU A 241 13.51 12.85 11.21
C GLU A 241 12.63 11.66 11.55
N SER A 242 12.04 11.03 10.52
CA SER A 242 11.20 9.82 10.66
C SER A 242 12.00 8.50 10.65
N ILE A 243 13.33 8.55 10.60
CA ILE A 243 14.18 7.37 10.81
C ILE A 243 14.23 7.09 12.31
N LYS A 244 13.21 6.39 12.83
CA LYS A 244 13.06 6.10 14.26
C LYS A 244 12.90 4.60 14.45
N GLN A 245 13.94 3.97 15.00
CA GLN A 245 13.94 2.54 15.33
C GLN A 245 12.80 2.22 16.32
N GLY A 246 12.05 1.15 16.03
CA GLY A 246 10.91 0.72 16.83
C GLY A 246 9.61 1.50 16.61
N SER A 247 9.62 2.51 15.71
CA SER A 247 8.42 3.26 15.34
C SER A 247 7.88 2.79 14.01
N ASN A 248 6.71 2.15 14.05
CA ASN A 248 6.08 1.56 12.86
C ASN A 248 5.60 2.63 11.86
N PHE A 249 5.60 2.26 10.57
CA PHE A 249 5.10 3.07 9.45
C PHE A 249 5.84 4.39 9.21
N ASN A 250 7.08 4.48 9.68
CA ASN A 250 7.99 5.59 9.44
C ASN A 250 9.00 5.26 8.32
N ASN A 251 10.05 6.08 8.17
CA ASN A 251 11.09 5.92 7.16
C ASN A 251 12.02 4.74 7.46
N VAL A 252 11.54 3.54 7.19
CA VAL A 252 12.30 2.29 7.41
C VAL A 252 13.35 2.05 6.31
N SER A 253 13.16 2.65 5.15
CA SER A 253 14.17 2.64 4.09
C SER A 253 15.46 3.32 4.51
N ARG A 254 15.42 4.11 5.56
CA ARG A 254 16.53 4.93 6.09
C ARG A 254 17.14 5.86 5.05
N TYR A 255 16.29 6.25 4.09
CA TYR A 255 16.63 7.27 3.11
C TYR A 255 16.77 8.62 3.82
N SER A 256 17.83 9.36 3.49
CA SER A 256 18.12 10.65 4.10
C SER A 256 18.70 11.58 3.05
N LYS A 257 18.02 12.69 2.79
CA LYS A 257 18.45 13.70 1.83
C LYS A 257 17.97 15.07 2.31
N PRO A 258 18.88 15.96 2.73
CA PRO A 258 18.51 17.27 3.29
C PRO A 258 17.62 18.12 2.37
N GLU A 259 17.82 18.04 1.04
CA GLU A 259 16.96 18.72 0.06
C GLU A 259 15.49 18.24 0.16
N VAL A 260 15.27 16.94 0.35
CA VAL A 260 13.92 16.36 0.48
C VAL A 260 13.28 16.78 1.80
N ASP A 261 14.05 16.79 2.89
CA ASP A 261 13.57 17.24 4.19
C ASP A 261 13.13 18.72 4.15
N ASP A 262 13.96 19.59 3.56
CA ASP A 262 13.67 21.02 3.39
C ASP A 262 12.41 21.26 2.54
N LEU A 263 12.29 20.51 1.42
CA LEU A 263 11.14 20.63 0.52
C LEU A 263 9.83 20.16 1.18
N PHE A 264 9.85 19.08 1.97
CA PHE A 264 8.67 18.67 2.73
C PHE A 264 8.27 19.70 3.78
N ASN A 265 9.25 20.29 4.48
CA ASN A 265 9.00 21.36 5.46
C ASN A 265 8.40 22.61 4.78
N LYS A 266 9.00 23.08 3.69
CA LYS A 266 8.46 24.21 2.92
C LYS A 266 7.07 23.93 2.37
N GLY A 267 6.83 22.70 1.87
CA GLY A 267 5.51 22.27 1.40
C GLY A 267 4.46 22.21 2.50
N ARG A 268 4.85 21.86 3.73
CA ARG A 268 3.96 21.88 4.90
C ARG A 268 3.60 23.31 5.31
N ASP A 269 4.57 24.21 5.32
CA ASP A 269 4.50 25.54 5.96
C ASP A 269 3.99 26.62 4.99
N ALA A 270 4.00 26.40 3.67
CA ALA A 270 3.53 27.35 2.67
C ALA A 270 2.00 27.58 2.79
N SER A 271 1.58 28.81 2.49
CA SER A 271 0.23 29.32 2.79
C SER A 271 -0.84 28.91 1.77
N SER A 272 -0.47 28.55 0.53
CA SER A 272 -1.41 28.16 -0.52
C SER A 272 -1.10 26.78 -1.09
N ARG A 273 -2.12 26.09 -1.62
CA ARG A 273 -1.94 24.80 -2.29
C ARG A 273 -1.03 24.89 -3.51
N GLU A 274 -1.12 25.97 -4.25
CA GLU A 274 -0.31 26.24 -5.46
C GLU A 274 1.18 26.40 -5.13
N GLU A 275 1.50 27.03 -4.01
CA GLU A 275 2.86 27.16 -3.53
C GLU A 275 3.38 25.83 -2.98
N ARG A 276 2.58 25.17 -2.15
CA ARG A 276 2.88 23.85 -1.59
C ARG A 276 3.15 22.81 -2.69
N ALA A 277 2.36 22.83 -3.77
CA ALA A 277 2.50 21.94 -4.91
C ALA A 277 3.88 22.02 -5.55
N LYS A 278 4.47 23.22 -5.68
CA LYS A 278 5.82 23.41 -6.27
C LYS A 278 6.89 22.63 -5.50
N TYR A 279 6.83 22.65 -4.17
CA TYR A 279 7.76 21.89 -3.32
C TYR A 279 7.53 20.37 -3.44
N TYR A 280 6.27 19.92 -3.38
CA TYR A 280 5.94 18.51 -3.53
C TYR A 280 6.21 17.95 -4.93
N TYR A 281 6.12 18.77 -5.97
CA TYR A 281 6.52 18.38 -7.32
C TYR A 281 8.03 18.10 -7.38
N ARG A 282 8.83 18.96 -6.77
CA ARG A 282 10.29 18.77 -6.71
C ARG A 282 10.66 17.54 -5.87
N VAL A 283 9.97 17.29 -4.76
CA VAL A 283 10.13 16.04 -3.98
C VAL A 283 9.92 14.81 -4.86
N GLN A 284 8.84 14.76 -5.64
CA GLN A 284 8.55 13.62 -6.51
C GLN A 284 9.61 13.41 -7.59
N GLU A 285 10.15 14.50 -8.17
CA GLU A 285 11.25 14.40 -9.14
C GLU A 285 12.50 13.76 -8.52
N ILE A 286 12.86 14.15 -7.30
CA ILE A 286 14.00 13.59 -6.59
C ILE A 286 13.74 12.13 -6.23
N LEU A 287 12.59 11.83 -5.63
CA LEU A 287 12.24 10.46 -5.25
C LEU A 287 12.13 9.52 -6.45
N ALA A 288 11.71 10.05 -7.62
CA ALA A 288 11.68 9.28 -8.85
C ALA A 288 13.08 8.89 -9.34
N GLN A 289 14.10 9.70 -9.07
CA GLN A 289 15.50 9.40 -9.43
C GLN A 289 16.16 8.50 -8.39
N ASP A 290 15.97 8.78 -7.11
CA ASP A 290 16.63 8.07 -6.02
C ASP A 290 15.99 6.70 -5.72
N LEU A 291 14.68 6.52 -5.99
CA LEU A 291 13.88 5.33 -5.75
C LEU A 291 14.16 4.66 -4.38
N PRO A 292 13.99 5.37 -3.25
CA PRO A 292 14.12 4.74 -1.94
C PRO A 292 13.03 3.70 -1.67
N THR A 293 11.95 3.76 -2.44
CA THR A 293 10.89 2.76 -2.55
C THR A 293 10.56 2.52 -4.01
N LEU A 294 10.20 1.28 -4.37
CA LEU A 294 9.62 1.00 -5.69
C LEU A 294 8.09 0.99 -5.54
N THR A 295 7.46 1.92 -6.20
CA THR A 295 6.01 2.09 -6.12
C THR A 295 5.33 1.13 -7.09
N LEU A 296 4.45 0.27 -6.59
CA LEU A 296 3.85 -0.79 -7.39
C LEU A 296 2.47 -0.42 -7.90
N HIS A 297 1.56 -0.06 -6.99
CA HIS A 297 0.14 -0.04 -7.28
C HIS A 297 -0.59 1.05 -6.49
N GLN A 298 -1.48 1.80 -7.13
CA GLN A 298 -2.47 2.65 -6.48
C GLN A 298 -3.68 1.78 -6.17
N ASP A 299 -3.93 1.57 -4.88
CA ASP A 299 -4.85 0.55 -4.41
C ASP A 299 -6.31 0.99 -4.63
N ALA A 300 -7.14 0.09 -5.15
CA ALA A 300 -8.59 0.17 -5.01
C ALA A 300 -8.98 -0.49 -3.69
N LEU A 301 -9.53 0.29 -2.79
CA LEU A 301 -10.00 -0.15 -1.49
C LEU A 301 -11.50 -0.40 -1.58
N ILE A 302 -11.94 -1.65 -1.49
CA ILE A 302 -13.32 -2.04 -1.77
C ILE A 302 -14.05 -2.42 -0.48
N ASP A 303 -15.05 -1.62 -0.14
CA ASP A 303 -16.05 -1.97 0.86
C ASP A 303 -17.17 -2.80 0.24
N VAL A 304 -17.67 -3.78 0.97
CA VAL A 304 -18.79 -4.63 0.55
C VAL A 304 -19.84 -4.71 1.65
N ALA A 305 -21.10 -4.49 1.29
CA ALA A 305 -22.21 -4.60 2.23
C ALA A 305 -23.40 -5.34 1.62
N SER A 306 -24.24 -5.94 2.47
CA SER A 306 -25.59 -6.35 2.09
C SER A 306 -26.39 -5.14 1.59
N VAL A 307 -27.22 -5.31 0.54
CA VAL A 307 -28.13 -4.24 0.07
C VAL A 307 -29.14 -3.80 1.12
N ARG A 308 -29.33 -4.60 2.19
CA ARG A 308 -30.17 -4.25 3.34
C ARG A 308 -29.56 -3.18 4.23
N VAL A 309 -28.24 -2.91 4.11
CA VAL A 309 -27.55 -1.90 4.92
C VAL A 309 -27.50 -0.59 4.15
N HIS A 310 -28.07 0.45 4.71
CA HIS A 310 -28.18 1.76 4.07
C HIS A 310 -27.21 2.77 4.69
N ASN A 311 -26.77 3.74 3.89
CA ASN A 311 -25.83 4.80 4.28
C ASN A 311 -24.43 4.31 4.71
N ILE A 312 -24.09 3.03 4.51
CA ILE A 312 -22.82 2.46 4.98
C ILE A 312 -21.59 3.11 4.32
N PHE A 313 -21.73 3.59 3.07
CA PHE A 313 -20.64 4.21 2.31
C PHE A 313 -20.60 5.75 2.39
N SER A 314 -21.45 6.36 3.23
CA SER A 314 -21.60 7.83 3.26
C SER A 314 -20.43 8.57 3.90
N GLY A 315 -19.58 7.89 4.64
CA GLY A 315 -18.47 8.49 5.41
C GLY A 315 -17.14 8.56 4.69
N GLY A 316 -17.07 8.16 3.43
CA GLY A 316 -15.80 8.08 2.69
C GLY A 316 -14.94 6.91 3.19
N GLN A 317 -13.86 7.19 3.93
CA GLN A 317 -12.95 6.14 4.42
C GLN A 317 -13.60 5.20 5.45
N PHE A 318 -14.42 5.74 6.34
CA PHE A 318 -15.07 4.97 7.40
C PHE A 318 -16.56 5.24 7.42
N PRO A 319 -17.41 4.24 7.72
CA PRO A 319 -18.84 4.46 7.87
C PRO A 319 -19.16 5.52 8.94
N LEU A 320 -20.12 6.39 8.66
CA LEU A 320 -20.72 7.24 9.66
C LEU A 320 -21.82 6.45 10.38
N TRP A 321 -21.42 5.67 11.38
CA TRP A 321 -22.26 4.66 12.05
C TRP A 321 -23.53 5.22 12.67
N ASP A 322 -23.58 6.50 12.97
CA ASP A 322 -24.77 7.18 13.53
C ASP A 322 -25.91 7.35 12.52
N ILE A 323 -25.61 7.31 11.20
CA ILE A 323 -26.61 7.40 10.13
C ILE A 323 -26.84 6.09 9.39
N VAL A 324 -26.09 5.04 9.72
CA VAL A 324 -26.29 3.70 9.14
C VAL A 324 -27.57 3.09 9.70
N TRP A 325 -28.37 2.50 8.83
CA TRP A 325 -29.56 1.75 9.21
C TRP A 325 -29.71 0.50 8.34
N MET A 326 -30.58 -0.43 8.74
CA MET A 326 -30.75 -1.72 8.07
C MET A 326 -32.23 -2.08 7.96
N ASP A 327 -32.62 -2.67 6.82
CA ASP A 327 -33.93 -3.28 6.66
C ASP A 327 -34.11 -4.45 7.64
N LYS A 328 -35.37 -4.60 8.13
CA LYS A 328 -35.73 -5.69 9.06
C LYS A 328 -35.70 -7.06 8.39
#